data_2c767d6b846992c968a8e4bfe6c4201e
#
_entry.id   2c767d6b846992c968a8e4bfe6c4201e
#
_cell.length_a   1.000
_cell.length_b   1.000
_cell.length_c   1.000
_cell.angle_alpha   90.00
_cell.angle_beta   90.00
_cell.angle_gamma   90.00
#
_symmetry.space_group_name_H-M   'P 1'
#
loop_
_entity.id
_entity.type
_entity.pdbx_description
1 polymer ?
#
loop_
_entity_poly.entity_id
_entity_poly.type
_entity_poly.pdbx_seq_one_letter_code
_entity_poly.pdbx_strand_id
1 'polypeptide(L)'
;MILICPKCKTELTQIDNSLRCENNHSFDISREGYVNLLMSQKSGDKIGDSRASAHARHSFLSKGYYECLKRAIGERMSGTALDICCGEGYYDTYGGELYGFDISKEMVRLAKKSNKSGNYFVANLSHIPIMSESIDTAVHLFAPFNETEFFRVLKTGGTLYSVIPGENHLWEMKERIYDKPYKNDEKPPKTEKLTLVSKTKITDRVNIGEEDLKELFSMTPYFYRTSEENKKRLDGIGDTVLTVDFVILEYKKQ
;
A
#
# COMPACT_ATOMS: atom_id res chain seq x y z
N MET A 1 -22.39 2.10 -4.73
CA MET A 1 -21.02 2.71 -4.62
C MET A 1 -20.85 3.18 -3.19
N ILE A 2 -19.69 3.01 -2.59
CA ILE A 2 -19.44 3.38 -1.17
C ILE A 2 -18.57 4.66 -1.03
N LEU A 3 -18.29 5.36 -2.15
CA LEU A 3 -17.52 6.59 -2.13
C LEU A 3 -18.37 7.77 -1.64
N ILE A 4 -17.73 8.63 -0.84
CA ILE A 4 -18.34 9.87 -0.33
C ILE A 4 -17.58 11.11 -0.82
N CYS A 5 -18.29 12.20 -0.92
CA CYS A 5 -17.74 13.49 -1.28
C CYS A 5 -16.71 13.96 -0.25
N PRO A 6 -15.44 14.23 -0.61
CA PRO A 6 -14.44 14.68 0.36
C PRO A 6 -14.77 16.05 0.97
N LYS A 7 -15.62 16.86 0.32
CA LYS A 7 -16.01 18.20 0.79
C LYS A 7 -17.15 18.18 1.79
N CYS A 8 -18.25 17.45 1.50
CA CYS A 8 -19.46 17.49 2.31
C CYS A 8 -19.85 16.15 2.94
N LYS A 9 -19.10 15.07 2.66
CA LYS A 9 -19.27 13.71 3.20
C LYS A 9 -20.56 12.99 2.79
N THR A 10 -21.33 13.57 1.86
CA THR A 10 -22.51 12.90 1.32
C THR A 10 -22.11 11.90 0.22
N GLU A 11 -22.99 10.97 -0.11
CA GLU A 11 -22.73 9.92 -1.09
C GLU A 11 -22.39 10.50 -2.47
N LEU A 12 -21.52 9.82 -3.19
CA LEU A 12 -21.20 10.11 -4.59
C LEU A 12 -21.95 9.14 -5.49
N THR A 13 -22.59 9.67 -6.50
CA THR A 13 -23.28 8.91 -7.55
C THR A 13 -22.63 9.19 -8.90
N GLN A 14 -22.46 8.16 -9.72
CA GLN A 14 -21.92 8.36 -11.06
C GLN A 14 -23.00 8.94 -11.99
N ILE A 15 -22.67 10.06 -12.62
CA ILE A 15 -23.48 10.72 -13.64
C ILE A 15 -22.55 10.97 -14.83
N ASP A 16 -22.84 10.30 -15.94
CA ASP A 16 -21.97 10.29 -17.11
C ASP A 16 -20.52 9.93 -16.78
N ASN A 17 -19.59 10.81 -17.06
CA ASN A 17 -18.15 10.61 -16.81
C ASN A 17 -17.67 11.36 -15.54
N SER A 18 -18.54 11.53 -14.54
CA SER A 18 -18.18 12.18 -13.29
C SER A 18 -18.91 11.54 -12.10
N LEU A 19 -18.31 11.68 -10.89
CA LEU A 19 -18.97 11.39 -9.64
C LEU A 19 -19.50 12.70 -9.06
N ARG A 20 -20.78 12.74 -8.67
CA ARG A 20 -21.44 13.93 -8.13
C ARG A 20 -22.14 13.63 -6.82
N CYS A 21 -22.15 14.59 -5.91
CA CYS A 21 -22.93 14.54 -4.68
C CYS A 21 -24.18 15.42 -4.75
N GLU A 22 -25.10 15.28 -3.81
CA GLU A 22 -26.32 16.11 -3.70
C GLU A 22 -26.05 17.61 -3.62
N ASN A 23 -24.87 18.02 -3.10
CA ASN A 23 -24.46 19.43 -3.02
C ASN A 23 -23.73 19.91 -4.28
N ASN A 24 -23.91 19.22 -5.41
CA ASN A 24 -23.36 19.57 -6.73
C ASN A 24 -21.82 19.63 -6.78
N HIS A 25 -21.09 19.02 -5.83
CA HIS A 25 -19.66 18.82 -6.06
C HIS A 25 -19.46 17.71 -7.10
N SER A 26 -18.60 17.99 -8.08
CA SER A 26 -18.33 17.07 -9.20
C SER A 26 -16.86 16.72 -9.27
N PHE A 27 -16.57 15.45 -9.57
CA PHE A 27 -15.22 14.88 -9.68
C PHE A 27 -15.17 14.06 -10.97
N ASP A 28 -14.35 14.48 -11.93
CA ASP A 28 -14.24 13.80 -13.21
C ASP A 28 -13.57 12.43 -13.08
N ILE A 29 -14.12 11.46 -13.77
CA ILE A 29 -13.50 10.15 -13.94
C ILE A 29 -12.46 10.28 -15.04
N SER A 30 -11.22 9.88 -14.77
CA SER A 30 -10.13 9.94 -15.74
C SER A 30 -10.40 9.00 -16.93
N ARG A 31 -9.68 9.21 -18.02
CA ARG A 31 -9.75 8.32 -19.20
C ARG A 31 -9.41 6.87 -18.85
N GLU A 32 -8.55 6.65 -17.87
CA GLU A 32 -8.17 5.32 -17.38
C GLU A 32 -9.22 4.72 -16.43
N GLY A 33 -10.19 5.51 -15.92
CA GLY A 33 -11.29 5.07 -15.08
C GLY A 33 -11.05 5.18 -13.58
N TYR A 34 -10.08 5.98 -13.12
CA TYR A 34 -9.95 6.36 -11.71
C TYR A 34 -10.47 7.78 -11.47
N VAL A 35 -10.75 8.14 -10.23
CA VAL A 35 -11.20 9.48 -9.85
C VAL A 35 -10.22 10.14 -8.89
N ASN A 36 -10.07 11.46 -8.98
CA ASN A 36 -9.27 12.23 -8.03
C ASN A 36 -10.18 12.87 -6.97
N LEU A 37 -10.15 12.31 -5.76
CA LEU A 37 -10.90 12.79 -4.59
C LEU A 37 -9.98 13.50 -3.57
N LEU A 38 -8.72 13.75 -3.92
CA LEU A 38 -7.80 14.48 -3.08
C LEU A 38 -8.21 15.96 -3.05
N MET A 39 -8.45 16.47 -1.86
CA MET A 39 -8.68 17.91 -1.66
C MET A 39 -7.40 18.67 -1.94
N SER A 40 -7.51 19.85 -2.60
CA SER A 40 -6.35 20.68 -2.92
C SER A 40 -5.53 20.97 -1.67
N GLN A 41 -4.28 20.51 -1.71
CA GLN A 41 -3.27 20.84 -0.70
C GLN A 41 -2.61 22.16 -1.09
N LYS A 42 -2.07 22.91 -0.10
CA LYS A 42 -1.29 24.11 -0.39
C LYS A 42 -0.14 23.75 -1.31
N SER A 43 0.07 24.54 -2.36
CA SER A 43 1.15 24.34 -3.32
C SER A 43 2.50 24.33 -2.61
N GLY A 44 3.22 23.20 -2.63
CA GLY A 44 4.55 23.04 -2.05
C GLY A 44 4.85 21.64 -1.49
N ASP A 45 3.85 20.90 -1.04
CA ASP A 45 4.08 19.57 -0.48
C ASP A 45 4.14 18.51 -1.59
N LYS A 46 5.35 18.06 -1.93
CA LYS A 46 5.54 16.84 -2.70
C LYS A 46 5.21 15.65 -1.79
N ILE A 47 3.94 15.25 -1.74
CA ILE A 47 3.49 14.11 -0.94
C ILE A 47 3.33 12.90 -1.88
N GLY A 48 3.86 11.76 -1.44
CA GLY A 48 3.85 10.52 -2.19
C GLY A 48 5.12 10.29 -3.02
N ASP A 49 5.21 9.09 -3.60
CA ASP A 49 6.34 8.70 -4.43
C ASP A 49 6.51 9.61 -5.65
N SER A 50 7.75 9.96 -5.96
CA SER A 50 8.07 10.60 -7.24
C SER A 50 7.73 9.65 -8.39
N ARG A 51 7.54 10.18 -9.59
CA ARG A 51 7.31 9.34 -10.77
C ARG A 51 8.43 8.32 -10.99
N ALA A 52 9.67 8.69 -10.73
CA ALA A 52 10.82 7.79 -10.83
C ALA A 52 10.75 6.66 -9.79
N SER A 53 10.43 6.98 -8.52
CA SER A 53 10.25 5.98 -7.45
C SER A 53 9.09 5.04 -7.76
N ALA A 54 7.99 5.56 -8.31
CA ALA A 54 6.84 4.75 -8.74
C ALA A 54 7.23 3.74 -9.81
N HIS A 55 7.98 4.16 -10.83
CA HIS A 55 8.45 3.27 -11.89
C HIS A 55 9.47 2.23 -11.40
N ALA A 56 10.40 2.60 -10.53
CA ALA A 56 11.36 1.67 -9.93
C ALA A 56 10.63 0.59 -9.11
N ARG A 57 9.63 0.99 -8.30
CA ARG A 57 8.78 0.05 -7.55
C ARG A 57 8.04 -0.91 -8.47
N HIS A 58 7.44 -0.39 -9.55
CA HIS A 58 6.73 -1.20 -10.52
C HIS A 58 7.67 -2.21 -11.20
N SER A 59 8.86 -1.76 -11.65
CA SER A 59 9.87 -2.64 -12.24
C SER A 59 10.23 -3.78 -11.30
N PHE A 60 10.54 -3.47 -10.04
CA PHE A 60 10.91 -4.45 -9.04
C PHE A 60 9.77 -5.45 -8.72
N LEU A 61 8.59 -4.94 -8.39
CA LEU A 61 7.45 -5.79 -7.99
C LEU A 61 7.00 -6.70 -9.12
N SER A 62 7.01 -6.22 -10.38
CA SER A 62 6.61 -7.01 -11.56
C SER A 62 7.49 -8.23 -11.80
N LYS A 63 8.70 -8.30 -11.23
CA LYS A 63 9.61 -9.45 -11.30
C LYS A 63 9.24 -10.57 -10.31
N GLY A 64 8.24 -10.34 -9.44
CA GLY A 64 7.67 -11.38 -8.59
C GLY A 64 8.44 -11.67 -7.29
N TYR A 65 9.42 -10.86 -6.92
CA TYR A 65 10.19 -11.08 -5.68
C TYR A 65 9.34 -11.11 -4.41
N TYR A 66 8.14 -10.50 -4.43
CA TYR A 66 7.19 -10.48 -3.32
C TYR A 66 5.92 -11.29 -3.59
N GLU A 67 5.99 -12.27 -4.50
CA GLU A 67 4.84 -13.11 -4.89
C GLU A 67 4.27 -13.92 -3.71
N CYS A 68 5.13 -14.37 -2.78
CA CYS A 68 4.69 -15.05 -1.55
C CYS A 68 3.74 -14.18 -0.72
N LEU A 69 4.05 -12.89 -0.56
CA LEU A 69 3.19 -11.94 0.14
C LEU A 69 1.93 -11.61 -0.67
N LYS A 70 2.06 -11.38 -1.97
CA LYS A 70 0.95 -11.09 -2.89
C LYS A 70 -0.12 -12.16 -2.82
N ARG A 71 0.27 -13.43 -2.91
CA ARG A 71 -0.64 -14.57 -2.78
C ARG A 71 -1.30 -14.59 -1.39
N ALA A 72 -0.50 -14.47 -0.32
CA ALA A 72 -1.01 -14.50 1.04
C ALA A 72 -2.04 -13.38 1.31
N ILE A 73 -1.88 -12.20 0.73
CA ILE A 73 -2.83 -11.08 0.85
C ILE A 73 -4.08 -11.35 0.00
N GLY A 74 -3.93 -11.79 -1.24
CA GLY A 74 -5.05 -12.09 -2.12
C GLY A 74 -6.02 -13.13 -1.55
N GLU A 75 -5.48 -14.18 -0.90
CA GLU A 75 -6.26 -15.24 -0.23
C GLU A 75 -7.06 -14.75 0.99
N ARG A 76 -6.71 -13.59 1.54
CA ARG A 76 -7.36 -13.00 2.73
C ARG A 76 -8.44 -11.97 2.41
N MET A 77 -8.48 -11.47 1.19
CA MET A 77 -9.50 -10.50 0.79
C MET A 77 -10.85 -11.18 0.61
N SER A 78 -11.90 -10.57 1.12
CA SER A 78 -13.28 -11.07 1.01
C SER A 78 -14.30 -9.93 1.14
N GLY A 79 -15.51 -10.14 0.65
CA GLY A 79 -16.59 -9.15 0.69
C GLY A 79 -16.23 -7.88 -0.08
N THR A 80 -16.60 -6.73 0.43
CA THR A 80 -16.15 -5.42 -0.06
C THR A 80 -14.76 -5.13 0.50
N ALA A 81 -13.72 -5.18 -0.34
CA ALA A 81 -12.33 -5.04 0.05
C ALA A 81 -11.78 -3.62 -0.22
N LEU A 82 -10.86 -3.16 0.65
CA LEU A 82 -10.16 -1.88 0.50
C LEU A 82 -8.64 -2.09 0.61
N ASP A 83 -7.90 -1.73 -0.45
CA ASP A 83 -6.45 -1.59 -0.37
C ASP A 83 -6.07 -0.14 0.01
N ILE A 84 -5.50 0.01 1.19
CA ILE A 84 -5.16 1.30 1.81
C ILE A 84 -3.73 1.67 1.43
N CYS A 85 -3.54 2.81 0.74
CA CYS A 85 -2.25 3.20 0.17
C CYS A 85 -1.75 2.16 -0.83
N CYS A 86 -2.62 1.77 -1.76
CA CYS A 86 -2.47 0.64 -2.68
C CYS A 86 -1.25 0.72 -3.61
N GLY A 87 -0.60 1.89 -3.70
CA GLY A 87 0.46 2.10 -4.67
C GLY A 87 -0.04 1.80 -6.08
N GLU A 88 0.69 0.92 -6.79
CA GLU A 88 0.36 0.47 -8.15
C GLU A 88 -0.64 -0.71 -8.22
N GLY A 89 -1.21 -1.12 -7.07
CA GLY A 89 -2.15 -2.23 -7.00
C GLY A 89 -1.50 -3.62 -7.20
N TYR A 90 -0.22 -3.77 -6.87
CA TYR A 90 0.49 -5.05 -7.03
C TYR A 90 -0.15 -6.20 -6.25
N TYR A 91 -0.72 -5.92 -5.08
CA TYR A 91 -1.35 -6.91 -4.20
C TYR A 91 -2.82 -7.15 -4.52
N ASP A 92 -3.40 -6.41 -5.47
CA ASP A 92 -4.83 -6.40 -5.81
C ASP A 92 -5.20 -7.55 -6.75
N THR A 93 -5.11 -8.79 -6.24
CA THR A 93 -5.47 -10.02 -6.97
C THR A 93 -6.89 -10.51 -6.70
N TYR A 94 -7.62 -9.82 -5.83
CA TYR A 94 -8.98 -10.18 -5.46
C TYR A 94 -9.97 -9.89 -6.59
N GLY A 95 -10.77 -10.90 -6.95
CA GLY A 95 -11.74 -10.81 -8.05
C GLY A 95 -13.13 -10.29 -7.65
N GLY A 96 -13.33 -9.94 -6.37
CA GLY A 96 -14.59 -9.38 -5.87
C GLY A 96 -14.63 -7.86 -5.94
N GLU A 97 -15.50 -7.23 -5.15
CA GLU A 97 -15.64 -5.78 -5.07
C GLU A 97 -14.43 -5.17 -4.35
N LEU A 98 -13.53 -4.56 -5.10
CA LEU A 98 -12.28 -3.97 -4.63
C LEU A 98 -12.26 -2.46 -4.83
N TYR A 99 -11.89 -1.75 -3.76
CA TYR A 99 -11.53 -0.35 -3.75
C TYR A 99 -10.06 -0.21 -3.41
N GLY A 100 -9.37 0.75 -4.03
CA GLY A 100 -7.96 1.05 -3.73
C GLY A 100 -7.68 2.53 -3.84
N PHE A 101 -6.87 3.06 -2.93
CA PHE A 101 -6.46 4.46 -3.03
C PHE A 101 -5.00 4.67 -2.67
N ASP A 102 -4.43 5.69 -3.28
CA ASP A 102 -3.11 6.21 -2.95
C ASP A 102 -3.13 7.75 -3.09
N ILE A 103 -2.19 8.42 -2.45
CA ILE A 103 -2.03 9.85 -2.59
C ILE A 103 -1.36 10.23 -3.91
N SER A 104 -0.59 9.32 -4.50
CA SER A 104 0.09 9.47 -5.78
C SER A 104 -0.85 9.17 -6.94
N LYS A 105 -1.18 10.20 -7.72
CA LYS A 105 -1.97 10.06 -8.94
C LYS A 105 -1.34 9.05 -9.93
N GLU A 106 -0.02 9.01 -10.02
CA GLU A 106 0.68 8.07 -10.92
C GLU A 106 0.52 6.63 -10.46
N MET A 107 0.61 6.36 -9.15
CA MET A 107 0.39 5.02 -8.59
C MET A 107 -1.04 4.55 -8.85
N VAL A 108 -2.04 5.38 -8.57
CA VAL A 108 -3.46 5.07 -8.83
C VAL A 108 -3.71 4.80 -10.32
N ARG A 109 -3.06 5.55 -11.21
CA ARG A 109 -3.13 5.31 -12.66
C ARG A 109 -2.57 3.93 -13.04
N LEU A 110 -1.44 3.55 -12.47
CA LEU A 110 -0.83 2.23 -12.68
C LEU A 110 -1.74 1.12 -12.12
N ALA A 111 -2.26 1.27 -10.90
CA ALA A 111 -3.20 0.33 -10.29
C ALA A 111 -4.42 0.09 -11.17
N LYS A 112 -5.06 1.17 -11.65
CA LYS A 112 -6.22 1.05 -12.54
C LYS A 112 -5.89 0.41 -13.90
N LYS A 113 -4.68 0.62 -14.41
CA LYS A 113 -4.21 -0.03 -15.64
C LYS A 113 -4.00 -1.53 -15.44
N SER A 114 -3.46 -1.94 -14.28
CA SER A 114 -3.17 -3.33 -13.94
C SER A 114 -4.45 -4.11 -13.61
N ASN A 115 -5.36 -3.51 -12.85
CA ASN A 115 -6.66 -4.11 -12.48
C ASN A 115 -7.81 -3.19 -12.93
N LYS A 116 -8.39 -3.47 -14.10
CA LYS A 116 -9.46 -2.68 -14.69
C LYS A 116 -10.80 -2.79 -13.95
N SER A 117 -11.02 -3.86 -13.19
CA SER A 117 -12.27 -4.08 -12.43
C SER A 117 -12.28 -3.35 -11.09
N GLY A 118 -11.13 -3.09 -10.47
CA GLY A 118 -11.03 -2.39 -9.20
C GLY A 118 -11.46 -0.92 -9.28
N ASN A 119 -11.99 -0.40 -8.20
CA ASN A 119 -12.42 1.00 -8.04
C ASN A 119 -11.29 1.81 -7.41
N TYR A 120 -10.52 2.51 -8.24
CA TYR A 120 -9.34 3.24 -7.76
C TYR A 120 -9.57 4.75 -7.71
N PHE A 121 -9.03 5.40 -6.67
CA PHE A 121 -9.16 6.84 -6.48
C PHE A 121 -7.94 7.45 -5.78
N VAL A 122 -7.65 8.71 -6.09
CA VAL A 122 -6.60 9.47 -5.42
C VAL A 122 -7.16 10.08 -4.16
N ALA A 123 -6.57 9.78 -3.00
CA ALA A 123 -7.02 10.31 -1.70
C ALA A 123 -5.89 10.34 -0.67
N ASN A 124 -6.15 11.04 0.44
CA ASN A 124 -5.26 11.09 1.60
C ASN A 124 -5.74 10.10 2.68
N LEU A 125 -4.81 9.38 3.25
CA LEU A 125 -5.03 8.45 4.37
C LEU A 125 -5.67 9.11 5.62
N SER A 126 -5.49 10.42 5.79
CA SER A 126 -6.08 11.16 6.91
C SER A 126 -7.60 11.32 6.81
N HIS A 127 -8.16 11.18 5.61
CA HIS A 127 -9.59 11.32 5.33
C HIS A 127 -9.96 10.44 4.15
N ILE A 128 -10.20 9.17 4.41
CA ILE A 128 -10.57 8.20 3.36
C ILE A 128 -11.99 8.49 2.87
N PRO A 129 -12.22 8.82 1.59
CA PRO A 129 -13.54 9.18 1.07
C PRO A 129 -14.43 7.95 0.81
N ILE A 130 -14.58 7.13 1.84
CA ILE A 130 -15.40 5.91 1.88
C ILE A 130 -16.39 6.04 3.04
N MET A 131 -17.61 5.56 2.85
CA MET A 131 -18.66 5.47 3.87
C MET A 131 -18.16 4.74 5.11
N SER A 132 -18.59 5.15 6.28
CA SER A 132 -18.35 4.41 7.52
C SER A 132 -19.02 3.04 7.44
N GLU A 133 -18.40 2.04 8.06
CA GLU A 133 -18.98 0.68 8.18
C GLU A 133 -19.38 0.04 6.85
N SER A 134 -18.56 0.22 5.81
CA SER A 134 -18.85 -0.30 4.47
C SER A 134 -17.84 -1.34 3.96
N ILE A 135 -16.72 -1.53 4.66
CA ILE A 135 -15.64 -2.42 4.26
C ILE A 135 -15.66 -3.70 5.10
N ASP A 136 -15.67 -4.85 4.44
CA ASP A 136 -15.55 -6.17 5.09
C ASP A 136 -14.09 -6.51 5.40
N THR A 137 -13.21 -6.24 4.42
CA THR A 137 -11.76 -6.52 4.53
C THR A 137 -10.94 -5.33 4.08
N ALA A 138 -10.07 -4.83 4.92
CA ALA A 138 -9.06 -3.84 4.54
C ALA A 138 -7.67 -4.45 4.57
N VAL A 139 -6.82 -4.09 3.59
CA VAL A 139 -5.39 -4.42 3.58
C VAL A 139 -4.57 -3.14 3.63
N HIS A 140 -3.44 -3.19 4.34
CA HIS A 140 -2.58 -2.04 4.57
C HIS A 140 -1.12 -2.52 4.61
N LEU A 141 -0.30 -2.10 3.66
CA LEU A 141 1.05 -2.59 3.47
C LEU A 141 2.05 -1.45 3.49
N PHE A 142 3.00 -1.50 4.43
CA PHE A 142 4.18 -0.61 4.50
C PHE A 142 3.87 0.91 4.48
N ALA A 143 2.69 1.30 4.92
CA ALA A 143 2.24 2.70 4.94
C ALA A 143 2.02 3.20 6.39
N PRO A 144 1.83 4.51 6.63
CA PRO A 144 1.51 5.02 7.96
C PRO A 144 0.20 4.44 8.51
N PHE A 145 0.15 4.10 9.79
CA PHE A 145 -1.02 3.51 10.44
C PHE A 145 -1.98 4.61 10.95
N ASN A 146 -3.25 4.56 10.54
CA ASN A 146 -4.31 5.48 10.99
C ASN A 146 -5.51 4.70 11.52
N GLU A 147 -5.45 4.29 12.78
CA GLU A 147 -6.50 3.49 13.41
C GLU A 147 -7.89 4.12 13.31
N THR A 148 -7.99 5.44 13.46
CA THR A 148 -9.28 6.15 13.46
C THR A 148 -10.02 5.97 12.14
N GLU A 149 -9.34 6.14 11.01
CA GLU A 149 -9.94 5.95 9.70
C GLU A 149 -10.16 4.46 9.37
N PHE A 150 -9.24 3.58 9.76
CA PHE A 150 -9.41 2.13 9.57
C PHE A 150 -10.62 1.61 10.33
N PHE A 151 -10.76 1.99 11.60
CA PHE A 151 -11.93 1.64 12.41
C PHE A 151 -13.22 2.21 11.83
N ARG A 152 -13.20 3.44 11.33
CA ARG A 152 -14.38 4.09 10.76
C ARG A 152 -14.91 3.38 9.52
N VAL A 153 -14.04 2.99 8.59
CA VAL A 153 -14.47 2.39 7.31
C VAL A 153 -14.84 0.92 7.44
N LEU A 154 -14.24 0.18 8.38
CA LEU A 154 -14.56 -1.22 8.61
C LEU A 154 -15.97 -1.39 9.19
N LYS A 155 -16.70 -2.38 8.71
CA LYS A 155 -17.91 -2.88 9.35
C LYS A 155 -17.60 -3.47 10.72
N THR A 156 -18.60 -3.53 11.62
CA THR A 156 -18.50 -4.38 12.82
C THR A 156 -18.25 -5.83 12.39
N GLY A 157 -17.25 -6.48 13.00
CA GLY A 157 -16.77 -7.80 12.56
C GLY A 157 -15.79 -7.77 11.37
N GLY A 158 -15.60 -6.61 10.73
CA GLY A 158 -14.65 -6.44 9.62
C GLY A 158 -13.20 -6.63 10.04
N THR A 159 -12.36 -6.94 9.08
CA THR A 159 -10.94 -7.31 9.29
C THR A 159 -10.00 -6.33 8.62
N LEU A 160 -8.94 -5.91 9.34
CA LEU A 160 -7.77 -5.24 8.79
C LEU A 160 -6.57 -6.19 8.79
N TYR A 161 -5.98 -6.42 7.64
CA TYR A 161 -4.68 -7.06 7.52
C TYR A 161 -3.60 -5.99 7.31
N SER A 162 -2.75 -5.80 8.31
CA SER A 162 -1.63 -4.85 8.25
C SER A 162 -0.32 -5.61 8.13
N VAL A 163 0.49 -5.26 7.13
CA VAL A 163 1.77 -5.92 6.88
C VAL A 163 2.92 -5.04 7.31
N ILE A 164 3.81 -5.63 8.10
CA ILE A 164 5.09 -5.03 8.49
C ILE A 164 6.26 -5.91 8.05
N PRO A 165 7.47 -5.35 7.89
CA PRO A 165 8.66 -6.16 7.65
C PRO A 165 8.91 -7.11 8.83
N GLY A 166 9.22 -8.37 8.54
CA GLY A 166 9.66 -9.33 9.55
C GLY A 166 11.09 -9.06 10.01
N GLU A 167 11.49 -9.73 11.09
CA GLU A 167 12.79 -9.56 11.76
C GLU A 167 13.96 -9.63 10.77
N ASN A 168 13.93 -10.60 9.86
CA ASN A 168 15.01 -10.88 8.91
C ASN A 168 14.77 -10.30 7.50
N HIS A 169 13.77 -9.43 7.34
CA HIS A 169 13.48 -8.84 6.03
C HIS A 169 14.69 -8.06 5.49
N LEU A 170 15.18 -8.48 4.30
CA LEU A 170 16.34 -7.93 3.61
C LEU A 170 17.65 -8.03 4.42
N TRP A 171 17.80 -9.11 5.19
CA TRP A 171 18.94 -9.26 6.11
C TRP A 171 20.27 -9.23 5.37
N GLU A 172 20.43 -9.98 4.28
CA GLU A 172 21.66 -10.09 3.53
C GLU A 172 22.09 -8.75 2.89
N MET A 173 21.12 -7.91 2.52
CA MET A 173 21.38 -6.55 2.09
C MET A 173 21.89 -5.68 3.25
N LYS A 174 21.26 -5.79 4.43
CA LYS A 174 21.67 -5.02 5.62
C LYS A 174 23.07 -5.39 6.09
N GLU A 175 23.45 -6.66 6.02
CA GLU A 175 24.81 -7.11 6.34
C GLU A 175 25.88 -6.47 5.46
N ARG A 176 25.51 -6.11 4.24
CA ARG A 176 26.45 -5.44 3.33
C ARG A 176 26.54 -3.95 3.55
N ILE A 177 25.39 -3.27 3.71
CA ILE A 177 25.35 -1.80 3.79
C ILE A 177 25.67 -1.25 5.20
N TYR A 178 25.58 -2.05 6.25
CA TYR A 178 25.83 -1.61 7.62
C TYR A 178 27.01 -2.34 8.27
N ASP A 179 27.89 -1.60 8.96
CA ASP A 179 28.98 -2.19 9.76
C ASP A 179 28.42 -2.97 10.97
N LYS A 180 27.26 -2.56 11.48
CA LYS A 180 26.53 -3.23 12.54
C LYS A 180 25.08 -3.41 12.07
N PRO A 181 24.79 -4.49 11.35
CA PRO A 181 23.42 -4.76 10.87
C PRO A 181 22.49 -5.00 12.06
N TYR A 182 21.23 -4.57 11.89
CA TYR A 182 20.20 -4.72 12.91
C TYR A 182 18.96 -5.37 12.32
N LYS A 183 18.28 -6.14 13.14
CA LYS A 183 17.02 -6.78 12.78
C LYS A 183 15.86 -5.78 12.85
N ASN A 184 14.79 -6.03 12.11
CA ASN A 184 13.60 -5.21 12.21
C ASN A 184 12.84 -5.51 13.51
N ASP A 185 12.15 -4.52 14.03
CA ASP A 185 11.20 -4.70 15.12
C ASP A 185 9.85 -5.17 14.54
N GLU A 186 9.38 -6.34 14.99
CA GLU A 186 8.08 -6.90 14.61
C GLU A 186 6.94 -6.42 15.54
N LYS A 187 7.14 -5.30 16.23
CA LYS A 187 6.18 -4.78 17.18
C LYS A 187 4.95 -4.21 16.44
N PRO A 188 3.75 -4.72 16.73
CA PRO A 188 2.53 -4.20 16.14
C PRO A 188 2.29 -2.73 16.52
N PRO A 189 1.66 -1.94 15.66
CA PRO A 189 1.11 -0.65 16.06
C PRO A 189 0.21 -0.79 17.30
N LYS A 190 0.33 0.17 18.21
CA LYS A 190 -0.59 0.23 19.35
C LYS A 190 -1.98 0.61 18.86
N THR A 191 -2.99 -0.11 19.31
CA THR A 191 -4.40 0.09 18.96
C THR A 191 -5.24 0.19 20.22
N GLU A 192 -6.30 1.02 20.16
CA GLU A 192 -7.28 1.20 21.23
C GLU A 192 -8.68 0.69 20.82
N LYS A 193 -8.97 0.72 19.51
CA LYS A 193 -10.27 0.41 18.92
C LYS A 193 -10.26 -0.92 18.15
N LEU A 194 -9.12 -1.29 17.57
CA LEU A 194 -8.97 -2.53 16.82
C LEU A 194 -8.28 -3.59 17.69
N THR A 195 -8.79 -4.82 17.67
CA THR A 195 -8.23 -5.94 18.43
C THR A 195 -7.32 -6.77 17.56
N LEU A 196 -6.03 -6.87 17.90
CA LEU A 196 -5.10 -7.79 17.23
C LEU A 196 -5.46 -9.24 17.60
N VAL A 197 -5.84 -10.05 16.61
CA VAL A 197 -6.30 -11.43 16.81
C VAL A 197 -5.30 -12.47 16.34
N SER A 198 -4.46 -12.16 15.34
CA SER A 198 -3.41 -13.09 14.89
C SER A 198 -2.20 -12.37 14.31
N LYS A 199 -1.09 -13.12 14.24
CA LYS A 199 0.13 -12.77 13.53
C LYS A 199 0.54 -13.95 12.66
N THR A 200 0.70 -13.73 11.38
CA THR A 200 1.16 -14.76 10.42
C THR A 200 2.47 -14.32 9.80
N LYS A 201 3.50 -15.14 9.92
CA LYS A 201 4.81 -14.88 9.29
C LYS A 201 4.84 -15.48 7.89
N ILE A 202 5.30 -14.70 6.91
CA ILE A 202 5.52 -15.12 5.53
C ILE A 202 6.99 -14.88 5.22
N THR A 203 7.73 -15.95 4.96
CA THR A 203 9.16 -15.86 4.68
C THR A 203 9.46 -16.63 3.41
N ASP A 204 10.29 -16.06 2.55
CA ASP A 204 10.78 -16.70 1.33
C ASP A 204 12.23 -16.26 1.07
N ARG A 205 12.93 -16.96 0.18
CA ARG A 205 14.27 -16.64 -0.27
C ARG A 205 14.27 -16.49 -1.79
N VAL A 206 14.67 -15.32 -2.26
CA VAL A 206 14.64 -14.99 -3.68
C VAL A 206 16.05 -14.75 -4.21
N ASN A 207 16.33 -15.25 -5.41
CA ASN A 207 17.54 -14.89 -6.14
C ASN A 207 17.29 -13.53 -6.80
N ILE A 208 18.15 -12.56 -6.51
CA ILE A 208 18.02 -11.20 -7.01
C ILE A 208 19.34 -10.76 -7.66
N GLY A 209 19.25 -10.19 -8.85
CA GLY A 209 20.40 -9.60 -9.51
C GLY A 209 20.81 -8.27 -8.87
N GLU A 210 22.05 -7.87 -9.10
CA GLU A 210 22.61 -6.65 -8.52
C GLU A 210 21.79 -5.38 -8.82
N GLU A 211 21.34 -5.21 -10.06
CA GLU A 211 20.54 -4.05 -10.45
C GLU A 211 19.21 -4.00 -9.72
N ASP A 212 18.52 -5.15 -9.62
CA ASP A 212 17.24 -5.25 -8.92
C ASP A 212 17.38 -5.03 -7.41
N LEU A 213 18.49 -5.48 -6.83
CA LEU A 213 18.81 -5.23 -5.43
C LEU A 213 19.03 -3.73 -5.17
N LYS A 214 19.68 -3.02 -6.09
CA LYS A 214 19.84 -1.56 -6.01
C LYS A 214 18.51 -0.82 -6.19
N GLU A 215 17.66 -1.27 -7.11
CA GLU A 215 16.30 -0.75 -7.25
C GLU A 215 15.51 -0.95 -5.94
N LEU A 216 15.48 -2.18 -5.40
CA LEU A 216 14.85 -2.48 -4.12
C LEU A 216 15.39 -1.58 -3.00
N PHE A 217 16.71 -1.48 -2.87
CA PHE A 217 17.34 -0.64 -1.84
C PHE A 217 16.88 0.81 -1.93
N SER A 218 16.80 1.37 -3.14
CA SER A 218 16.35 2.76 -3.38
C SER A 218 14.92 3.04 -2.91
N MET A 219 14.06 2.00 -2.84
CA MET A 219 12.68 2.09 -2.37
C MET A 219 12.53 1.93 -0.85
N THR A 220 13.60 1.53 -0.17
CA THR A 220 13.56 1.29 1.28
C THR A 220 13.90 2.56 2.07
N PRO A 221 13.42 2.69 3.33
CA PRO A 221 13.87 3.75 4.23
C PRO A 221 15.38 3.71 4.52
N TYR A 222 16.03 2.57 4.27
CA TYR A 222 17.47 2.39 4.48
C TYR A 222 18.28 3.27 3.53
N PHE A 223 17.82 3.48 2.30
CA PHE A 223 18.49 4.30 1.30
C PHE A 223 18.84 5.71 1.80
N TYR A 224 17.89 6.33 2.49
CA TYR A 224 18.05 7.71 3.02
C TYR A 224 18.91 7.78 4.28
N ARG A 225 19.16 6.64 4.93
CA ARG A 225 19.92 6.53 6.19
C ARG A 225 21.33 5.99 5.98
N THR A 226 21.66 5.55 4.78
CA THR A 226 22.94 4.94 4.41
C THR A 226 23.84 5.98 3.76
N SER A 227 25.12 6.05 4.18
CA SER A 227 26.12 6.92 3.56
C SER A 227 26.40 6.53 2.11
N GLU A 228 26.84 7.46 1.29
CA GLU A 228 27.18 7.19 -0.11
C GLU A 228 28.31 6.12 -0.24
N GLU A 229 29.24 6.07 0.69
CA GLU A 229 30.27 5.04 0.76
C GLU A 229 29.66 3.64 0.98
N ASN A 230 28.74 3.52 1.93
CA ASN A 230 28.11 2.25 2.25
C ASN A 230 27.12 1.79 1.15
N LYS A 231 26.50 2.72 0.41
CA LYS A 231 25.67 2.38 -0.76
C LYS A 231 26.49 1.67 -1.83
N LYS A 232 27.75 2.09 -2.04
CA LYS A 232 28.67 1.47 -3.01
C LYS A 232 29.04 0.02 -2.66
N ARG A 233 28.78 -0.44 -1.44
CA ARG A 233 29.02 -1.85 -1.04
C ARG A 233 28.04 -2.83 -1.73
N LEU A 234 27.03 -2.32 -2.43
CA LEU A 234 26.18 -3.10 -3.31
C LEU A 234 26.72 -3.20 -4.74
N ASP A 235 27.82 -2.56 -5.06
CA ASP A 235 28.43 -2.63 -6.39
C ASP A 235 29.27 -3.89 -6.54
N GLY A 236 29.11 -4.59 -7.67
CA GLY A 236 29.92 -5.77 -8.03
C GLY A 236 29.60 -7.04 -7.22
N ILE A 237 28.47 -7.09 -6.55
CA ILE A 237 28.10 -8.27 -5.73
C ILE A 237 27.55 -9.43 -6.57
N GLY A 238 27.12 -9.17 -7.82
CA GLY A 238 26.48 -10.16 -8.68
C GLY A 238 25.11 -10.61 -8.12
N ASP A 239 24.64 -11.78 -8.60
CA ASP A 239 23.41 -12.37 -8.11
C ASP A 239 23.56 -12.81 -6.65
N THR A 240 22.56 -12.54 -5.85
CA THR A 240 22.56 -12.90 -4.43
C THR A 240 21.21 -13.47 -3.99
N VAL A 241 21.24 -14.26 -2.93
CA VAL A 241 20.01 -14.74 -2.28
C VAL A 241 19.60 -13.72 -1.22
N LEU A 242 18.36 -13.28 -1.28
CA LEU A 242 17.79 -12.29 -0.35
C LEU A 242 16.62 -12.90 0.42
N THR A 243 16.60 -12.73 1.72
CA THR A 243 15.48 -13.11 2.56
C THR A 243 14.40 -12.04 2.49
N VAL A 244 13.21 -12.41 2.03
CA VAL A 244 12.00 -11.61 2.10
C VAL A 244 11.15 -12.15 3.25
N ASP A 245 10.92 -11.33 4.27
CA ASP A 245 10.32 -11.73 5.54
C ASP A 245 9.28 -10.69 5.96
N PHE A 246 8.03 -11.13 6.14
CA PHE A 246 6.90 -10.26 6.42
C PHE A 246 6.08 -10.81 7.58
N VAL A 247 5.44 -9.92 8.32
CA VAL A 247 4.44 -10.28 9.34
C VAL A 247 3.12 -9.64 8.96
N ILE A 248 2.11 -10.48 8.74
CA ILE A 248 0.71 -10.08 8.54
C ILE A 248 0.07 -10.04 9.92
N LEU A 249 -0.36 -8.86 10.32
CA LEU A 249 -1.09 -8.59 11.55
C LEU A 249 -2.58 -8.54 11.22
N GLU A 250 -3.37 -9.41 11.83
CA GLU A 250 -4.82 -9.43 11.65
C GLU A 250 -5.49 -8.70 12.82
N TYR A 251 -6.22 -7.65 12.50
CA TYR A 251 -7.02 -6.88 13.45
C TYR A 251 -8.51 -7.05 13.15
N LYS A 252 -9.33 -7.10 14.18
CA LYS A 252 -10.79 -7.12 14.09
C LYS A 252 -11.40 -5.84 14.69
N LYS A 253 -12.42 -5.30 14.02
CA LYS A 253 -13.35 -4.36 14.61
C LYS A 253 -14.43 -5.15 15.37
N GLN A 254 -14.50 -4.94 16.65
CA GLN A 254 -15.55 -5.52 17.53
C GLN A 254 -16.80 -4.65 17.55
#